data_6e7bb4dc231d578b4e193b3477959e77
#
_entry.id   6e7bb4dc231d578b4e193b3477959e77
#
_cell.length_a   1.000
_cell.length_b   1.000
_cell.length_c   1.000
_cell.angle_alpha   90.00
_cell.angle_beta   90.00
_cell.angle_gamma   90.00
#
_symmetry.space_group_name_H-M   'P 1'
#
loop_
_entity.id
_entity.type
_entity.pdbx_description
1 polymer ?
#
loop_
_entity_poly.entity_id
_entity_poly.type
_entity_poly.pdbx_seq_one_letter_code
_entity_poly.pdbx_strand_id
1 'polypeptide(L)'
;YCHEQGINVIFDGVFNHTGRDFFAFKDIQANRENSQYKDWYCNVNFWGNNEYNDGFSYDNWGGYNLLVKLNQKNPAVVDYICDVIRFWVSEFDVDGIRLDAADVLDFDFMKALRRTANEVKPDFWLMGEVIHGDYSRWVNGETLHSVTNYTLHKALYSGHNDHNYFEIAHTVRRLQNMGTLKLYNFVDNHDVERIYTKLTNKAHFAPVHVLLYTLPGVPSIYYGSEFGIEGRKEYGSDDSLRPALNIEDYKDSVKTNPCTALIAALGKVRQAVPALSYGSYDELMLTNRQFAYARDLDGTRVIVSVNNDDAPAGMHLA
;
A
#
# COMPACT_ATOMS: atom_id res chain seq x y z
N TYR A 1 7.87 22.36 1.32
CA TYR A 1 6.62 22.65 0.55
C TYR A 1 5.45 21.78 1.01
N CYS A 2 5.57 20.43 1.03
CA CYS A 2 4.47 19.54 1.43
C CYS A 2 3.91 19.86 2.81
N HIS A 3 4.77 20.01 3.82
CA HIS A 3 4.37 20.37 5.18
C HIS A 3 3.67 21.73 5.26
N GLU A 4 4.11 22.71 4.48
CA GLU A 4 3.44 24.03 4.39
C GLU A 4 2.00 23.91 3.86
N GLN A 5 1.71 22.85 3.11
CA GLN A 5 0.38 22.52 2.60
C GLN A 5 -0.39 21.53 3.49
N GLY A 6 0.15 21.17 4.65
CA GLY A 6 -0.46 20.20 5.57
C GLY A 6 -0.39 18.75 5.05
N ILE A 7 0.57 18.43 4.20
CA ILE A 7 0.76 17.10 3.59
C ILE A 7 1.97 16.42 4.21
N ASN A 8 1.78 15.26 4.80
CA ASN A 8 2.86 14.41 5.29
C ASN A 8 3.54 13.68 4.14
N VAL A 9 4.83 13.42 4.30
CA VAL A 9 5.68 12.76 3.29
C VAL A 9 6.11 11.39 3.80
N ILE A 10 5.83 10.35 3.01
CA ILE A 10 6.19 8.97 3.30
C ILE A 10 7.19 8.49 2.24
N PHE A 11 8.33 7.96 2.68
CA PHE A 11 9.31 7.36 1.78
C PHE A 11 9.08 5.86 1.60
N ASP A 12 9.48 5.35 0.45
CA ASP A 12 9.51 3.92 0.19
C ASP A 12 10.82 3.32 0.70
N GLY A 13 10.74 2.43 1.68
CA GLY A 13 11.86 1.75 2.31
C GLY A 13 12.02 0.33 1.78
N VAL A 14 12.96 0.12 0.89
CA VAL A 14 13.32 -1.19 0.36
C VAL A 14 14.43 -1.78 1.24
N PHE A 15 14.05 -2.52 2.28
CA PHE A 15 14.98 -3.03 3.30
C PHE A 15 15.11 -4.55 3.32
N ASN A 16 14.35 -5.24 2.48
CA ASN A 16 14.48 -6.68 2.33
C ASN A 16 15.75 -7.07 1.55
N HIS A 17 16.16 -6.24 0.60
CA HIS A 17 17.27 -6.52 -0.31
C HIS A 17 17.96 -5.22 -0.72
N THR A 18 19.14 -5.35 -1.33
CA THR A 18 19.82 -4.23 -2.01
C THR A 18 20.06 -4.56 -3.47
N GLY A 19 20.32 -3.55 -4.26
CA GLY A 19 20.93 -3.73 -5.58
C GLY A 19 22.40 -4.16 -5.47
N ARG A 20 22.96 -4.62 -6.57
CA ARG A 20 24.35 -5.08 -6.66
C ARG A 20 25.38 -3.96 -6.57
N ASP A 21 24.95 -2.71 -6.78
CA ASP A 21 25.80 -1.52 -6.67
C ASP A 21 25.89 -0.96 -5.24
N PHE A 22 25.18 -1.55 -4.29
CA PHE A 22 25.25 -1.14 -2.89
C PHE A 22 26.65 -1.39 -2.32
N PHE A 23 27.14 -0.48 -1.51
CA PHE A 23 28.54 -0.49 -1.05
C PHE A 23 28.97 -1.81 -0.39
N ALA A 24 28.09 -2.41 0.43
CA ALA A 24 28.39 -3.65 1.12
C ALA A 24 28.53 -4.83 0.16
N PHE A 25 27.70 -4.88 -0.88
CA PHE A 25 27.79 -5.92 -1.89
C PHE A 25 29.06 -5.75 -2.77
N LYS A 26 29.39 -4.52 -3.15
CA LYS A 26 30.65 -4.23 -3.88
C LYS A 26 31.88 -4.61 -3.08
N ASP A 27 31.87 -4.42 -1.77
CA ASP A 27 32.96 -4.86 -0.92
C ASP A 27 33.12 -6.40 -0.93
N ILE A 28 32.01 -7.15 -0.92
CA ILE A 28 32.06 -8.62 -1.05
C ILE A 28 32.64 -9.03 -2.40
N GLN A 29 32.29 -8.37 -3.49
CA GLN A 29 32.86 -8.63 -4.81
C GLN A 29 34.39 -8.42 -4.84
N ALA A 30 34.87 -7.38 -4.16
CA ALA A 30 36.29 -7.02 -4.12
C ALA A 30 37.11 -7.86 -3.14
N ASN A 31 36.58 -8.11 -1.94
CA ASN A 31 37.34 -8.68 -0.83
C ASN A 31 36.93 -10.12 -0.47
N ARG A 32 35.87 -10.63 -1.07
CA ARG A 32 35.38 -12.02 -0.93
C ARG A 32 35.27 -12.44 0.53
N GLU A 33 35.89 -13.54 0.94
CA GLU A 33 35.88 -14.08 2.30
C GLU A 33 36.44 -13.08 3.34
N ASN A 34 37.23 -12.12 2.91
CA ASN A 34 37.81 -11.09 3.76
C ASN A 34 36.90 -9.87 3.92
N SER A 35 35.77 -9.80 3.22
CA SER A 35 34.84 -8.70 3.36
C SER A 35 34.23 -8.67 4.76
N GLN A 36 34.22 -7.51 5.38
CA GLN A 36 33.50 -7.29 6.64
C GLN A 36 31.97 -7.34 6.48
N TYR A 37 31.46 -7.31 5.24
CA TYR A 37 30.03 -7.30 4.91
C TYR A 37 29.52 -8.65 4.44
N LYS A 38 30.31 -9.71 4.44
CA LYS A 38 29.89 -11.03 3.94
C LYS A 38 28.65 -11.58 4.68
N ASP A 39 28.49 -11.24 5.96
CA ASP A 39 27.37 -11.67 6.80
C ASP A 39 26.17 -10.68 6.76
N TRP A 40 26.28 -9.61 5.96
CA TRP A 40 25.18 -8.68 5.72
C TRP A 40 24.11 -9.25 4.80
N TYR A 41 24.46 -10.26 4.02
CA TYR A 41 23.56 -10.92 3.08
C TYR A 41 23.36 -12.39 3.46
N CYS A 42 22.22 -12.94 3.04
CA CYS A 42 21.87 -14.33 3.35
C CYS A 42 22.58 -15.31 2.45
N ASN A 43 23.15 -16.36 3.05
CA ASN A 43 23.70 -17.53 2.38
C ASN A 43 24.76 -17.22 1.29
N VAL A 44 25.65 -16.26 1.57
CA VAL A 44 26.79 -16.00 0.70
C VAL A 44 27.69 -17.23 0.70
N ASN A 45 27.88 -17.85 -0.47
CA ASN A 45 28.63 -19.09 -0.64
C ASN A 45 29.75 -18.89 -1.67
N PHE A 46 30.99 -18.86 -1.23
CA PHE A 46 32.17 -18.64 -2.07
C PHE A 46 32.58 -19.89 -2.86
N TRP A 47 31.92 -21.02 -2.67
CA TRP A 47 32.05 -22.23 -3.48
C TRP A 47 31.07 -22.27 -4.66
N GLY A 48 30.12 -21.32 -4.70
CA GLY A 48 29.13 -21.17 -5.74
C GLY A 48 29.50 -20.13 -6.78
N ASN A 49 28.54 -19.84 -7.67
CA ASN A 49 28.63 -18.78 -8.66
C ASN A 49 27.22 -18.28 -8.98
N ASN A 50 27.11 -17.25 -9.78
CA ASN A 50 25.85 -16.69 -10.27
C ASN A 50 25.97 -16.26 -11.74
N GLU A 51 24.88 -15.81 -12.34
CA GLU A 51 24.83 -15.41 -13.76
C GLU A 51 25.73 -14.23 -14.12
N TYR A 52 26.14 -13.43 -13.13
CA TYR A 52 27.08 -12.31 -13.30
C TYR A 52 28.54 -12.71 -13.11
N ASN A 53 28.80 -14.00 -12.86
CA ASN A 53 30.12 -14.56 -12.68
C ASN A 53 30.95 -13.93 -11.55
N ASP A 54 30.30 -13.64 -10.42
CA ASP A 54 30.98 -13.08 -9.24
C ASP A 54 31.89 -14.09 -8.53
N GLY A 55 31.73 -15.38 -8.79
CA GLY A 55 32.46 -16.45 -8.08
C GLY A 55 31.90 -16.77 -6.71
N PHE A 56 30.69 -16.37 -6.41
CA PHE A 56 29.89 -16.75 -5.23
C PHE A 56 28.41 -16.73 -5.55
N SER A 57 27.62 -17.43 -4.75
CA SER A 57 26.16 -17.41 -4.78
C SER A 57 25.61 -16.75 -3.52
N TYR A 58 24.36 -16.35 -3.56
CA TYR A 58 23.66 -15.67 -2.46
C TYR A 58 22.14 -15.83 -2.61
N ASP A 59 21.41 -15.59 -1.54
CA ASP A 59 19.96 -15.51 -1.60
C ASP A 59 19.51 -14.18 -2.23
N ASN A 60 18.36 -14.23 -2.90
CA ASN A 60 17.76 -13.09 -3.58
C ASN A 60 16.28 -12.96 -3.24
N TRP A 61 15.66 -11.90 -3.72
CA TRP A 61 14.21 -11.74 -3.68
C TRP A 61 13.60 -12.13 -5.03
N GLY A 62 12.54 -12.94 -4.99
CA GLY A 62 11.76 -13.28 -6.19
C GLY A 62 12.47 -14.06 -7.28
N GLY A 63 13.64 -14.65 -7.00
CA GLY A 63 14.47 -15.35 -8.00
C GLY A 63 15.38 -14.43 -8.82
N TYR A 64 15.45 -13.13 -8.47
CA TYR A 64 16.26 -12.15 -9.21
C TYR A 64 17.56 -11.84 -8.49
N ASN A 65 18.70 -12.23 -9.07
CA ASN A 65 20.05 -11.97 -8.52
C ASN A 65 20.44 -10.48 -8.54
N LEU A 66 19.67 -9.61 -9.19
CA LEU A 66 19.79 -8.15 -9.04
C LEU A 66 19.33 -7.64 -7.68
N LEU A 67 18.53 -8.43 -6.94
CA LEU A 67 17.92 -8.08 -5.67
C LEU A 67 18.48 -8.98 -4.58
N VAL A 68 19.60 -8.55 -3.98
CA VAL A 68 20.40 -9.36 -3.05
C VAL A 68 19.78 -9.32 -1.65
N LYS A 69 19.41 -10.48 -1.09
CA LYS A 69 18.70 -10.59 0.18
C LYS A 69 19.59 -10.14 1.35
N LEU A 70 19.17 -9.10 2.07
CA LEU A 70 19.80 -8.65 3.32
C LEU A 70 19.54 -9.65 4.46
N ASN A 71 20.55 -9.87 5.28
CA ASN A 71 20.43 -10.62 6.52
C ASN A 71 19.90 -9.72 7.65
N GLN A 72 18.59 -9.68 7.80
CA GLN A 72 17.91 -8.84 8.79
C GLN A 72 18.10 -9.35 10.24
N LYS A 73 18.71 -10.51 10.44
CA LYS A 73 19.08 -11.03 11.76
C LYS A 73 20.49 -10.58 12.20
N ASN A 74 21.27 -10.02 11.28
CA ASN A 74 22.56 -9.45 11.61
C ASN A 74 22.38 -8.09 12.30
N PRO A 75 22.84 -7.91 13.57
CA PRO A 75 22.68 -6.65 14.28
C PRO A 75 23.25 -5.44 13.56
N ALA A 76 24.36 -5.60 12.82
CA ALA A 76 24.96 -4.50 12.07
C ALA A 76 24.05 -4.03 10.91
N VAL A 77 23.32 -4.93 10.27
CA VAL A 77 22.30 -4.61 9.24
C VAL A 77 21.13 -3.87 9.89
N VAL A 78 20.62 -4.39 11.02
CA VAL A 78 19.53 -3.76 11.77
C VAL A 78 19.91 -2.34 12.16
N ASP A 79 21.08 -2.13 12.76
CA ASP A 79 21.57 -0.83 13.21
C ASP A 79 21.74 0.12 12.03
N TYR A 80 22.28 -0.35 10.91
CA TYR A 80 22.42 0.45 9.70
C TYR A 80 21.08 0.97 9.18
N ILE A 81 20.08 0.11 9.10
CA ILE A 81 18.74 0.52 8.61
C ILE A 81 18.06 1.46 9.62
N CYS A 82 18.20 1.21 10.92
CA CYS A 82 17.72 2.16 11.92
C CYS A 82 18.38 3.53 11.77
N ASP A 83 19.68 3.58 11.48
CA ASP A 83 20.38 4.84 11.20
C ASP A 83 19.92 5.49 9.90
N VAL A 84 19.54 4.73 8.89
CA VAL A 84 18.89 5.25 7.67
C VAL A 84 17.58 5.97 8.02
N ILE A 85 16.76 5.40 8.89
CA ILE A 85 15.50 6.03 9.33
C ILE A 85 15.81 7.35 10.05
N ARG A 86 16.76 7.37 10.98
CA ARG A 86 17.19 8.57 11.69
C ARG A 86 17.71 9.65 10.72
N PHE A 87 18.50 9.24 9.74
CA PHE A 87 19.03 10.13 8.69
C PHE A 87 17.90 10.72 7.84
N TRP A 88 16.94 9.91 7.39
CA TRP A 88 15.81 10.39 6.57
C TRP A 88 14.94 11.39 7.32
N VAL A 89 14.72 11.19 8.62
CA VAL A 89 13.97 12.14 9.43
C VAL A 89 14.77 13.43 9.63
N SER A 90 16.06 13.34 9.96
CA SER A 90 16.89 14.51 10.23
C SER A 90 17.13 15.36 8.98
N GLU A 91 17.36 14.75 7.83
CA GLU A 91 17.71 15.46 6.59
C GLU A 91 16.51 15.84 5.73
N PHE A 92 15.46 15.03 5.71
CA PHE A 92 14.31 15.21 4.82
C PHE A 92 13.00 15.45 5.56
N ASP A 93 12.99 15.35 6.88
CA ASP A 93 11.79 15.52 7.72
C ASP A 93 10.61 14.66 7.26
N VAL A 94 10.88 13.40 6.90
CA VAL A 94 9.82 12.46 6.49
C VAL A 94 8.94 12.06 7.67
N ASP A 95 7.69 11.75 7.40
CA ASP A 95 6.66 11.46 8.39
C ASP A 95 6.34 9.98 8.51
N GLY A 96 6.93 9.16 7.67
CA GLY A 96 6.73 7.72 7.68
C GLY A 96 7.47 7.00 6.58
N ILE A 97 7.33 5.68 6.58
CA ILE A 97 7.94 4.78 5.58
C ILE A 97 6.92 3.71 5.18
N ARG A 98 6.84 3.46 3.89
CA ARG A 98 6.25 2.24 3.34
C ARG A 98 7.36 1.21 3.21
N LEU A 99 7.23 0.06 3.86
CA LEU A 99 8.17 -1.05 3.77
C LEU A 99 7.81 -1.94 2.58
N ASP A 100 8.67 -1.96 1.58
CA ASP A 100 8.59 -2.85 0.43
C ASP A 100 8.71 -4.31 0.89
N ALA A 101 7.95 -5.22 0.27
CA ALA A 101 7.98 -6.67 0.56
C ALA A 101 7.93 -6.98 2.06
N ALA A 102 7.09 -6.30 2.82
CA ALA A 102 7.04 -6.43 4.28
C ALA A 102 6.62 -7.83 4.74
N ASP A 103 5.94 -8.60 3.91
CA ASP A 103 5.54 -9.98 4.20
C ASP A 103 6.72 -10.96 4.32
N VAL A 104 7.89 -10.62 3.79
CA VAL A 104 9.12 -11.41 3.91
C VAL A 104 10.16 -10.82 4.86
N LEU A 105 9.85 -9.70 5.54
CA LEU A 105 10.72 -9.11 6.55
C LEU A 105 10.69 -9.92 7.86
N ASP A 106 11.84 -9.98 8.52
CA ASP A 106 11.95 -10.56 9.86
C ASP A 106 11.18 -9.73 10.88
N PHE A 107 10.41 -10.38 11.77
CA PHE A 107 9.56 -9.66 12.74
C PHE A 107 10.38 -8.91 13.80
N ASP A 108 11.51 -9.45 14.25
CA ASP A 108 12.37 -8.74 15.20
C ASP A 108 13.02 -7.51 14.56
N PHE A 109 13.35 -7.61 13.28
CA PHE A 109 13.75 -6.46 12.46
C PHE A 109 12.66 -5.39 12.40
N MET A 110 11.41 -5.76 12.08
CA MET A 110 10.29 -4.81 12.08
C MET A 110 10.05 -4.17 13.45
N LYS A 111 10.22 -4.92 14.54
CA LYS A 111 10.13 -4.37 15.90
C LYS A 111 11.24 -3.34 16.17
N ALA A 112 12.46 -3.58 15.68
CA ALA A 112 13.55 -2.61 15.78
C ALA A 112 13.23 -1.33 15.00
N LEU A 113 12.70 -1.46 13.78
CA LEU A 113 12.25 -0.31 12.98
C LEU A 113 11.14 0.47 13.68
N ARG A 114 10.18 -0.22 14.32
CA ARG A 114 9.10 0.42 15.08
C ARG A 114 9.63 1.21 16.27
N ARG A 115 10.57 0.65 17.03
CA ARG A 115 11.20 1.38 18.15
C ARG A 115 11.92 2.63 17.67
N THR A 116 12.68 2.52 16.60
CA THR A 116 13.37 3.68 16.00
C THR A 116 12.37 4.72 15.48
N ALA A 117 11.30 4.31 14.84
CA ALA A 117 10.24 5.19 14.39
C ALA A 117 9.64 6.01 15.55
N ASN A 118 9.31 5.33 16.66
CA ASN A 118 8.79 5.99 17.86
C ASN A 118 9.80 6.96 18.52
N GLU A 119 11.09 6.67 18.40
CA GLU A 119 12.17 7.51 18.93
C GLU A 119 12.35 8.80 18.13
N VAL A 120 12.32 8.72 16.80
CA VAL A 120 12.71 9.85 15.93
C VAL A 120 11.61 10.88 15.73
N LYS A 121 10.35 10.46 15.77
CA LYS A 121 9.23 11.37 15.52
C LYS A 121 7.95 10.79 16.15
N PRO A 122 7.20 11.58 16.92
CA PRO A 122 5.86 11.20 17.37
C PRO A 122 5.02 10.75 16.20
N ASP A 123 4.09 10.11 16.05
CA ASP A 123 3.22 9.80 14.91
C ASP A 123 3.93 9.34 13.62
N PHE A 124 5.22 8.97 13.68
CA PHE A 124 5.90 8.41 12.51
C PHE A 124 5.19 7.14 12.06
N TRP A 125 4.74 7.12 10.81
CA TRP A 125 3.88 6.07 10.29
C TRP A 125 4.66 5.00 9.56
N LEU A 126 4.58 3.75 10.03
CA LEU A 126 5.11 2.58 9.34
C LEU A 126 3.96 1.80 8.71
N MET A 127 3.93 1.73 7.40
CA MET A 127 3.05 0.82 6.68
C MET A 127 3.87 -0.16 5.85
N GLY A 128 3.36 -1.34 5.63
CA GLY A 128 4.06 -2.39 4.90
C GLY A 128 3.27 -2.94 3.74
N GLU A 129 3.98 -3.34 2.70
CA GLU A 129 3.40 -4.12 1.64
C GLU A 129 3.25 -5.58 2.08
N VAL A 130 2.00 -6.01 2.23
CA VAL A 130 1.62 -7.39 2.53
C VAL A 130 0.50 -7.79 1.59
N ILE A 131 0.68 -8.89 0.85
CA ILE A 131 -0.31 -9.33 -0.13
C ILE A 131 -1.30 -10.30 0.52
N HIS A 132 -0.82 -11.33 1.22
CA HIS A 132 -1.63 -12.41 1.76
C HIS A 132 -1.36 -12.65 3.24
N GLY A 133 -2.35 -13.20 3.93
CA GLY A 133 -2.24 -13.64 5.30
C GLY A 133 -3.20 -12.94 6.25
N ASP A 134 -3.04 -13.23 7.53
CA ASP A 134 -3.72 -12.52 8.60
C ASP A 134 -2.98 -11.21 8.89
N TYR A 135 -3.54 -10.09 8.48
CA TYR A 135 -2.91 -8.78 8.60
C TYR A 135 -2.62 -8.36 10.05
N SER A 136 -3.31 -8.93 11.04
CA SER A 136 -3.05 -8.66 12.46
C SER A 136 -1.65 -9.12 12.91
N ARG A 137 -1.01 -10.03 12.18
CA ARG A 137 0.38 -10.42 12.44
C ARG A 137 1.37 -9.28 12.24
N TRP A 138 1.09 -8.38 11.31
CA TRP A 138 1.94 -7.22 10.99
C TRP A 138 1.44 -5.93 11.64
N VAL A 139 0.13 -5.78 11.79
CA VAL A 139 -0.49 -4.55 12.30
C VAL A 139 -0.82 -4.71 13.78
N ASN A 140 0.08 -4.21 14.62
CA ASN A 140 -0.07 -4.26 16.08
C ASN A 140 0.84 -3.21 16.76
N GLY A 141 0.83 -3.17 18.08
CA GLY A 141 1.58 -2.19 18.86
C GLY A 141 3.11 -2.28 18.75
N GLU A 142 3.65 -3.41 18.29
CA GLU A 142 5.09 -3.66 18.26
C GLU A 142 5.70 -3.59 16.85
N THR A 143 4.90 -3.75 15.81
CA THR A 143 5.35 -3.81 14.42
C THR A 143 4.77 -2.65 13.59
N LEU A 144 3.93 -2.91 12.62
CA LEU A 144 3.48 -1.88 11.68
C LEU A 144 2.16 -1.22 12.14
N HIS A 145 1.95 0.02 11.71
CA HIS A 145 0.69 0.73 11.92
C HIS A 145 -0.38 0.31 10.91
N SER A 146 0.03 -0.10 9.72
CA SER A 146 -0.86 -0.49 8.62
C SER A 146 -0.14 -1.41 7.64
N VAL A 147 -0.92 -2.11 6.84
CA VAL A 147 -0.45 -2.84 5.65
C VAL A 147 -1.40 -2.63 4.48
N THR A 148 -0.92 -2.91 3.27
CA THR A 148 -1.70 -2.86 2.04
C THR A 148 -2.86 -3.85 2.07
N ASN A 149 -4.07 -3.37 1.78
CA ASN A 149 -5.28 -4.18 1.81
C ASN A 149 -5.57 -4.81 0.44
N TYR A 150 -4.73 -5.76 0.02
CA TYR A 150 -4.90 -6.47 -1.25
C TYR A 150 -6.20 -7.27 -1.30
N THR A 151 -6.67 -7.76 -0.17
CA THR A 151 -7.94 -8.49 -0.09
C THR A 151 -9.12 -7.61 -0.49
N LEU A 152 -9.18 -6.37 0.02
CA LEU A 152 -10.21 -5.42 -0.36
C LEU A 152 -10.03 -4.92 -1.79
N HIS A 153 -8.80 -4.68 -2.23
CA HIS A 153 -8.50 -4.35 -3.64
C HIS A 153 -9.13 -5.35 -4.59
N LYS A 154 -8.89 -6.64 -4.38
CA LYS A 154 -9.47 -7.72 -5.20
C LYS A 154 -10.99 -7.71 -5.15
N ALA A 155 -11.59 -7.59 -3.97
CA ALA A 155 -13.04 -7.57 -3.81
C ALA A 155 -13.70 -6.36 -4.49
N LEU A 156 -13.05 -5.18 -4.45
CA LEU A 156 -13.59 -3.96 -5.05
C LEU A 156 -13.75 -4.07 -6.57
N TYR A 157 -12.74 -4.50 -7.30
CA TYR A 157 -12.90 -4.64 -8.75
C TYR A 157 -13.74 -5.86 -9.14
N SER A 158 -13.52 -7.00 -8.49
CA SER A 158 -14.24 -8.25 -8.78
C SER A 158 -15.72 -8.13 -8.43
N GLY A 159 -16.04 -7.58 -7.25
CA GLY A 159 -17.43 -7.39 -6.83
C GLY A 159 -18.22 -6.46 -7.74
N HIS A 160 -17.57 -5.50 -8.41
CA HIS A 160 -18.22 -4.66 -9.42
C HIS A 160 -18.32 -5.36 -10.76
N ASN A 161 -17.25 -5.97 -11.26
CA ASN A 161 -17.23 -6.67 -12.54
C ASN A 161 -18.23 -7.84 -12.60
N ASP A 162 -18.40 -8.53 -11.46
CA ASP A 162 -19.28 -9.70 -11.34
C ASP A 162 -20.68 -9.33 -10.79
N HIS A 163 -20.96 -8.04 -10.57
CA HIS A 163 -22.21 -7.58 -9.92
C HIS A 163 -22.48 -8.33 -8.61
N ASN A 164 -21.47 -8.39 -7.72
CA ASN A 164 -21.54 -9.18 -6.50
C ASN A 164 -21.01 -8.42 -5.27
N TYR A 165 -21.86 -7.61 -4.67
CA TYR A 165 -21.54 -6.90 -3.44
C TYR A 165 -21.38 -7.81 -2.20
N PHE A 166 -21.86 -9.05 -2.24
CA PHE A 166 -21.58 -10.01 -1.17
C PHE A 166 -20.08 -10.25 -0.99
N GLU A 167 -19.31 -10.25 -2.07
CA GLU A 167 -17.85 -10.41 -2.00
C GLU A 167 -17.19 -9.28 -1.20
N ILE A 168 -17.61 -8.04 -1.45
CA ILE A 168 -17.07 -6.86 -0.74
C ILE A 168 -17.49 -6.89 0.73
N ALA A 169 -18.78 -7.10 1.01
CA ALA A 169 -19.30 -7.15 2.38
C ALA A 169 -18.66 -8.28 3.20
N HIS A 170 -18.51 -9.47 2.61
CA HIS A 170 -17.83 -10.59 3.24
C HIS A 170 -16.37 -10.27 3.57
N THR A 171 -15.66 -9.63 2.65
CA THR A 171 -14.27 -9.19 2.86
C THR A 171 -14.16 -8.20 4.01
N VAL A 172 -15.04 -7.19 4.06
CA VAL A 172 -15.04 -6.20 5.15
C VAL A 172 -15.32 -6.87 6.50
N ARG A 173 -16.31 -7.76 6.58
CA ARG A 173 -16.60 -8.51 7.82
C ARG A 173 -15.38 -9.33 8.29
N ARG A 174 -14.72 -10.02 7.37
CA ARG A 174 -13.54 -10.83 7.67
C ARG A 174 -12.40 -9.96 8.20
N LEU A 175 -12.17 -8.80 7.59
CA LEU A 175 -11.15 -7.85 8.05
C LEU A 175 -11.49 -7.29 9.43
N GLN A 176 -12.74 -6.99 9.70
CA GLN A 176 -13.19 -6.54 11.03
C GLN A 176 -13.01 -7.60 12.11
N ASN A 177 -13.14 -8.88 11.78
CA ASN A 177 -12.89 -9.98 12.72
C ASN A 177 -11.39 -10.12 13.10
N MET A 178 -10.47 -9.51 12.35
CA MET A 178 -9.06 -9.41 12.71
C MET A 178 -8.78 -8.30 13.73
N GLY A 179 -9.78 -7.49 14.10
CA GLY A 179 -9.68 -6.34 14.99
C GLY A 179 -9.92 -5.01 14.29
N THR A 180 -9.73 -3.91 15.01
CA THR A 180 -9.90 -2.55 14.48
C THR A 180 -8.67 -2.11 13.68
N LEU A 181 -8.33 -2.84 12.63
CA LEU A 181 -7.18 -2.53 11.80
C LEU A 181 -7.47 -1.34 10.89
N LYS A 182 -6.54 -0.39 10.84
CA LYS A 182 -6.56 0.71 9.87
C LYS A 182 -5.67 0.35 8.69
N LEU A 183 -6.22 -0.37 7.72
CA LEU A 183 -5.47 -0.84 6.57
C LEU A 183 -5.39 0.23 5.48
N TYR A 184 -4.31 0.18 4.70
CA TYR A 184 -4.08 1.01 3.53
C TYR A 184 -4.90 0.46 2.36
N ASN A 185 -6.05 1.08 2.11
CA ASN A 185 -7.01 0.69 1.07
C ASN A 185 -6.65 1.32 -0.27
N PHE A 186 -6.75 0.56 -1.33
CA PHE A 186 -6.45 1.03 -2.69
C PHE A 186 -7.28 0.27 -3.72
N VAL A 187 -7.48 0.87 -4.87
CA VAL A 187 -8.14 0.23 -6.03
C VAL A 187 -7.13 -0.19 -7.09
N ASP A 188 -5.98 0.45 -7.12
CA ASP A 188 -4.82 0.12 -7.92
C ASP A 188 -3.53 0.66 -7.29
N ASN A 189 -2.38 0.24 -7.81
CA ASN A 189 -1.06 0.73 -7.44
C ASN A 189 -0.07 0.51 -8.59
N HIS A 190 1.22 0.70 -8.33
CA HIS A 190 2.28 0.59 -9.32
C HIS A 190 2.58 -0.85 -9.80
N ASP A 191 1.98 -1.87 -9.18
CA ASP A 191 2.21 -3.30 -9.48
C ASP A 191 1.01 -4.01 -10.08
N VAL A 192 -0.17 -3.38 -10.07
CA VAL A 192 -1.40 -3.97 -10.60
C VAL A 192 -2.02 -3.09 -11.70
N GLU A 193 -2.88 -3.69 -12.50
CA GLU A 193 -3.61 -2.94 -13.53
C GLU A 193 -4.35 -1.74 -12.94
N ARG A 194 -4.33 -0.64 -13.66
CA ARG A 194 -5.09 0.55 -13.28
C ARG A 194 -6.58 0.24 -13.21
N ILE A 195 -7.26 0.81 -12.22
CA ILE A 195 -8.67 0.53 -11.95
C ILE A 195 -9.56 0.82 -13.17
N TYR A 196 -9.27 1.90 -13.89
CA TYR A 196 -10.05 2.24 -15.09
C TYR A 196 -9.95 1.16 -16.16
N THR A 197 -8.78 0.55 -16.35
CA THR A 197 -8.59 -0.61 -17.24
C THR A 197 -9.28 -1.86 -16.70
N LYS A 198 -9.16 -2.11 -15.39
CA LYS A 198 -9.65 -3.33 -14.72
C LYS A 198 -11.18 -3.43 -14.72
N LEU A 199 -11.88 -2.31 -14.62
CA LEU A 199 -13.33 -2.27 -14.64
C LEU A 199 -13.89 -2.54 -16.03
N THR A 200 -14.76 -3.55 -16.16
CA THR A 200 -15.45 -3.87 -17.41
C THR A 200 -16.48 -2.80 -17.78
N ASN A 201 -17.20 -2.27 -16.79
CA ASN A 201 -18.08 -1.12 -16.93
C ASN A 201 -17.44 0.11 -16.30
N LYS A 202 -17.09 1.11 -17.11
CA LYS A 202 -16.42 2.35 -16.64
C LYS A 202 -17.31 3.20 -15.71
N ALA A 203 -18.64 3.03 -15.77
CA ALA A 203 -19.56 3.68 -14.84
C ALA A 203 -19.36 3.20 -13.38
N HIS A 204 -18.79 2.02 -13.19
CA HIS A 204 -18.44 1.51 -11.85
C HIS A 204 -17.26 2.23 -11.20
N PHE A 205 -16.55 3.09 -11.92
CA PHE A 205 -15.53 3.97 -11.34
C PHE A 205 -16.09 4.77 -10.14
N ALA A 206 -17.32 5.25 -10.26
CA ALA A 206 -17.96 6.01 -9.18
C ALA A 206 -18.23 5.16 -7.91
N PRO A 207 -19.02 4.07 -7.95
CA PRO A 207 -19.28 3.29 -6.75
C PRO A 207 -18.02 2.65 -6.15
N VAL A 208 -17.04 2.22 -6.96
CA VAL A 208 -15.74 1.73 -6.48
C VAL A 208 -15.03 2.77 -5.60
N HIS A 209 -14.96 4.02 -6.04
CA HIS A 209 -14.29 5.08 -5.30
C HIS A 209 -15.11 5.58 -4.11
N VAL A 210 -16.45 5.56 -4.20
CA VAL A 210 -17.30 5.80 -3.02
C VAL A 210 -16.95 4.81 -1.92
N LEU A 211 -16.86 3.52 -2.24
CA LEU A 211 -16.47 2.50 -1.27
C LEU A 211 -15.04 2.69 -0.75
N LEU A 212 -14.08 3.00 -1.63
CA LEU A 212 -12.70 3.27 -1.24
C LEU A 212 -12.62 4.37 -0.16
N TYR A 213 -13.36 5.47 -0.36
CA TYR A 213 -13.29 6.64 0.53
C TYR A 213 -14.14 6.52 1.79
N THR A 214 -15.08 5.58 1.85
CA THR A 214 -16.07 5.52 2.94
C THR A 214 -16.01 4.24 3.78
N LEU A 215 -15.42 3.16 3.27
CA LEU A 215 -15.15 1.95 4.07
C LEU A 215 -14.07 2.21 5.13
N PRO A 216 -14.04 1.41 6.22
CA PRO A 216 -12.98 1.50 7.22
C PRO A 216 -11.59 1.32 6.61
N GLY A 217 -10.63 2.16 7.00
CA GLY A 217 -9.26 2.14 6.53
C GLY A 217 -8.77 3.49 6.04
N VAL A 218 -7.59 3.51 5.44
CA VAL A 218 -6.95 4.71 4.87
C VAL A 218 -7.01 4.63 3.35
N PRO A 219 -7.79 5.47 2.67
CA PRO A 219 -7.89 5.43 1.22
C PRO A 219 -6.60 5.96 0.56
N SER A 220 -6.20 5.33 -0.52
CA SER A 220 -5.07 5.73 -1.34
C SER A 220 -5.45 5.82 -2.81
N ILE A 221 -4.91 6.81 -3.49
CA ILE A 221 -5.02 7.01 -4.92
C ILE A 221 -3.64 6.90 -5.54
N TYR A 222 -3.50 6.00 -6.51
CA TYR A 222 -2.28 5.91 -7.32
C TYR A 222 -2.25 7.03 -8.35
N TYR A 223 -1.09 7.69 -8.50
CA TYR A 223 -0.95 8.84 -9.39
C TYR A 223 -1.42 8.52 -10.82
N GLY A 224 -2.19 9.41 -11.40
CA GLY A 224 -2.78 9.24 -12.72
C GLY A 224 -4.14 8.54 -12.73
N SER A 225 -4.44 7.70 -11.73
CA SER A 225 -5.74 7.02 -11.66
C SER A 225 -6.88 7.97 -11.35
N GLU A 226 -6.60 9.12 -10.72
CA GLU A 226 -7.55 10.22 -10.56
C GLU A 226 -8.01 10.83 -11.87
N PHE A 227 -7.25 10.65 -12.95
CA PHE A 227 -7.60 11.11 -14.30
C PHE A 227 -8.32 10.04 -15.12
N GLY A 228 -8.48 8.83 -14.58
CA GLY A 228 -9.04 7.70 -15.31
C GLY A 228 -8.14 7.16 -16.41
N ILE A 229 -6.81 7.33 -16.29
CA ILE A 229 -5.88 6.78 -17.28
C ILE A 229 -5.86 5.26 -17.24
N GLU A 230 -5.63 4.67 -18.40
CA GLU A 230 -5.52 3.22 -18.55
C GLU A 230 -4.08 2.73 -18.36
N GLY A 231 -3.92 1.47 -18.00
CA GLY A 231 -2.64 0.79 -17.90
C GLY A 231 -2.84 -0.68 -17.56
N ARG A 232 -2.20 -1.56 -18.35
CA ARG A 232 -2.25 -3.02 -18.18
C ARG A 232 -0.92 -3.53 -17.66
N LYS A 233 -0.99 -4.55 -16.83
CA LYS A 233 0.21 -5.30 -16.45
C LYS A 233 0.72 -6.08 -17.67
N GLU A 234 1.97 -5.84 -18.05
CA GLU A 234 2.62 -6.51 -19.17
C GLU A 234 3.67 -7.50 -18.66
N TYR A 235 3.92 -8.55 -19.46
CA TYR A 235 4.97 -9.48 -19.09
C TYR A 235 6.35 -8.84 -19.26
N GLY A 236 7.13 -8.81 -18.18
CA GLY A 236 8.50 -8.31 -18.18
C GLY A 236 8.67 -6.79 -18.21
N SER A 237 7.57 -6.01 -18.13
CA SER A 237 7.62 -4.55 -18.03
C SER A 237 6.48 -4.00 -17.19
N ASP A 238 6.77 -2.98 -16.39
CA ASP A 238 5.79 -2.18 -15.65
C ASP A 238 5.59 -0.78 -16.27
N ASP A 239 6.15 -0.50 -17.43
CA ASP A 239 6.17 0.83 -18.04
C ASP A 239 4.75 1.38 -18.27
N SER A 240 3.80 0.53 -18.69
CA SER A 240 2.41 0.90 -18.89
C SER A 240 1.69 1.32 -17.59
N LEU A 241 2.17 0.83 -16.44
CA LEU A 241 1.65 1.18 -15.12
C LEU A 241 2.32 2.42 -14.52
N ARG A 242 3.50 2.80 -15.00
CA ARG A 242 4.36 3.85 -14.41
C ARG A 242 4.75 4.93 -15.42
N PRO A 243 3.79 5.50 -16.20
CA PRO A 243 4.11 6.51 -17.21
C PRO A 243 4.61 7.80 -16.56
N ALA A 244 5.49 8.50 -17.26
CA ALA A 244 5.78 9.89 -16.95
C ALA A 244 4.60 10.76 -17.38
N LEU A 245 4.04 11.53 -16.43
CA LEU A 245 2.93 12.45 -16.70
C LEU A 245 3.41 13.90 -16.63
N ASN A 246 2.93 14.72 -17.57
CA ASN A 246 3.11 16.17 -17.51
C ASN A 246 1.91 16.78 -16.79
N ILE A 247 2.12 17.36 -15.61
CA ILE A 247 1.03 17.93 -14.79
C ILE A 247 0.25 19.03 -15.49
N GLU A 248 0.87 19.76 -16.40
CA GLU A 248 0.21 20.83 -17.17
C GLU A 248 -0.95 20.32 -18.04
N ASP A 249 -0.86 19.05 -18.52
CA ASP A 249 -1.90 18.44 -19.33
C ASP A 249 -3.18 18.15 -18.51
N TYR A 250 -3.06 18.15 -17.17
CA TYR A 250 -4.12 17.79 -16.22
C TYR A 250 -4.58 18.94 -15.31
N LYS A 251 -4.03 20.14 -15.44
CA LYS A 251 -4.26 21.28 -14.53
C LYS A 251 -5.74 21.64 -14.34
N ASP A 252 -6.57 21.45 -15.36
CA ASP A 252 -7.99 21.76 -15.33
C ASP A 252 -8.89 20.53 -15.06
N SER A 253 -8.30 19.36 -14.75
CA SER A 253 -9.02 18.08 -14.68
C SER A 253 -10.13 18.07 -13.64
N VAL A 254 -10.02 18.79 -12.53
CA VAL A 254 -11.11 18.92 -11.55
C VAL A 254 -12.39 19.48 -12.18
N LYS A 255 -12.26 20.32 -13.21
CA LYS A 255 -13.40 20.94 -13.90
C LYS A 255 -13.85 20.15 -15.15
N THR A 256 -12.91 19.47 -15.80
CA THR A 256 -13.13 18.90 -17.14
C THR A 256 -13.19 17.38 -17.16
N ASN A 257 -12.67 16.71 -16.13
CA ASN A 257 -12.61 15.25 -16.03
C ASN A 257 -13.51 14.75 -14.91
N PRO A 258 -14.56 13.97 -15.22
CA PRO A 258 -15.50 13.47 -14.20
C PRO A 258 -14.86 12.56 -13.16
N CYS A 259 -13.81 11.80 -13.51
CA CYS A 259 -13.07 10.97 -12.56
C CYS A 259 -12.37 11.86 -11.52
N THR A 260 -11.66 12.87 -11.95
CA THR A 260 -10.94 13.80 -11.06
C THR A 260 -11.92 14.60 -10.18
N ALA A 261 -13.02 15.08 -10.76
CA ALA A 261 -14.06 15.80 -10.04
C ALA A 261 -14.66 14.94 -8.92
N LEU A 262 -14.95 13.67 -9.18
CA LEU A 262 -15.46 12.72 -8.20
C LEU A 262 -14.47 12.51 -7.05
N ILE A 263 -13.22 12.20 -7.36
CA ILE A 263 -12.19 11.94 -6.34
C ILE A 263 -11.96 13.17 -5.48
N ALA A 264 -11.90 14.37 -6.08
CA ALA A 264 -11.79 15.61 -5.33
C ALA A 264 -12.98 15.84 -4.38
N ALA A 265 -14.20 15.53 -4.84
CA ALA A 265 -15.40 15.63 -4.00
C ALA A 265 -15.39 14.63 -2.84
N LEU A 266 -15.03 13.37 -3.12
CA LEU A 266 -14.93 12.33 -2.09
C LEU A 266 -13.86 12.65 -1.04
N GLY A 267 -12.72 13.20 -1.45
CA GLY A 267 -11.68 13.66 -0.54
C GLY A 267 -12.19 14.75 0.42
N LYS A 268 -12.91 15.75 -0.11
CA LYS A 268 -13.52 16.80 0.70
C LYS A 268 -14.56 16.25 1.68
N VAL A 269 -15.41 15.34 1.24
CA VAL A 269 -16.42 14.69 2.11
C VAL A 269 -15.72 13.94 3.23
N ARG A 270 -14.70 13.14 2.94
CA ARG A 270 -13.97 12.39 3.97
C ARG A 270 -13.29 13.32 4.98
N GLN A 271 -12.69 14.41 4.53
CA GLN A 271 -12.08 15.41 5.43
C GLN A 271 -13.11 16.11 6.32
N ALA A 272 -14.29 16.40 5.79
CA ALA A 272 -15.35 17.09 6.51
C ALA A 272 -16.15 16.19 7.46
N VAL A 273 -16.07 14.86 7.31
CA VAL A 273 -16.90 13.89 8.02
C VAL A 273 -16.04 12.88 8.79
N PRO A 274 -15.66 13.18 10.04
CA PRO A 274 -14.79 12.30 10.85
C PRO A 274 -15.29 10.87 11.01
N ALA A 275 -16.61 10.64 10.95
CA ALA A 275 -17.18 9.29 11.02
C ALA A 275 -16.65 8.37 9.91
N LEU A 276 -16.29 8.88 8.74
CA LEU A 276 -15.72 8.09 7.65
C LEU A 276 -14.29 7.60 7.97
N SER A 277 -13.56 8.33 8.79
CA SER A 277 -12.19 7.97 9.20
C SER A 277 -12.14 7.16 10.50
N TYR A 278 -13.03 7.45 11.45
CA TYR A 278 -12.93 6.92 12.82
C TYR A 278 -14.20 6.24 13.31
N GLY A 279 -15.29 6.29 12.55
CA GLY A 279 -16.58 5.72 12.96
C GLY A 279 -16.63 4.20 12.91
N SER A 280 -17.63 3.66 13.60
CA SER A 280 -18.00 2.25 13.48
C SER A 280 -18.49 1.92 12.05
N TYR A 281 -18.70 0.65 11.79
CA TYR A 281 -19.26 0.16 10.53
C TYR A 281 -20.41 -0.80 10.83
N ASP A 282 -21.57 -0.55 10.22
CA ASP A 282 -22.77 -1.36 10.39
C ASP A 282 -23.49 -1.54 9.05
N GLU A 283 -23.72 -2.80 8.62
CA GLU A 283 -24.43 -3.09 7.38
C GLU A 283 -25.93 -2.84 7.54
N LEU A 284 -26.50 -2.12 6.58
CA LEU A 284 -27.94 -1.78 6.56
C LEU A 284 -28.68 -2.56 5.49
N MET A 285 -28.10 -2.79 4.33
CA MET A 285 -28.71 -3.52 3.22
C MET A 285 -27.63 -4.18 2.36
N LEU A 286 -27.89 -5.40 1.93
CA LEU A 286 -26.97 -6.14 1.06
C LEU A 286 -27.75 -7.05 0.10
N THR A 287 -27.54 -6.81 -1.19
CA THR A 287 -27.92 -7.69 -2.28
C THR A 287 -26.71 -7.87 -3.21
N ASN A 288 -26.84 -8.67 -4.26
CA ASN A 288 -25.76 -8.75 -5.26
C ASN A 288 -25.40 -7.37 -5.86
N ARG A 289 -26.39 -6.51 -6.06
CA ARG A 289 -26.27 -5.27 -6.83
C ARG A 289 -26.43 -4.00 -6.03
N GLN A 290 -26.91 -4.07 -4.79
CA GLN A 290 -27.07 -2.94 -3.90
C GLN A 290 -26.40 -3.20 -2.56
N PHE A 291 -25.72 -2.20 -2.05
CA PHE A 291 -25.04 -2.28 -0.77
C PHE A 291 -25.15 -0.95 -0.03
N ALA A 292 -25.59 -1.01 1.23
CA ALA A 292 -25.66 0.15 2.10
C ALA A 292 -25.15 -0.18 3.50
N TYR A 293 -24.45 0.77 4.11
CA TYR A 293 -23.93 0.67 5.47
C TYR A 293 -23.90 2.04 6.13
N ALA A 294 -23.81 2.03 7.45
CA ALA A 294 -23.64 3.20 8.27
C ALA A 294 -22.20 3.31 8.80
N ARG A 295 -21.75 4.54 8.99
CA ARG A 295 -20.57 4.92 9.74
C ARG A 295 -21.00 5.86 10.87
N ASP A 296 -20.81 5.44 12.11
CA ASP A 296 -21.27 6.16 13.29
C ASP A 296 -20.11 6.65 14.14
N LEU A 297 -20.13 7.92 14.52
CA LEU A 297 -19.17 8.54 15.43
C LEU A 297 -19.83 9.68 16.21
N ASP A 298 -19.76 9.61 17.55
CA ASP A 298 -20.18 10.69 18.45
C ASP A 298 -21.58 11.27 18.15
N GLY A 299 -22.54 10.38 17.87
CA GLY A 299 -23.92 10.76 17.54
C GLY A 299 -24.14 11.18 16.08
N THR A 300 -23.11 11.22 15.27
CA THR A 300 -23.24 11.45 13.83
C THR A 300 -23.31 10.11 13.11
N ARG A 301 -24.39 9.89 12.35
CA ARG A 301 -24.57 8.73 11.48
C ARG A 301 -24.48 9.15 10.03
N VAL A 302 -23.58 8.51 9.28
CA VAL A 302 -23.43 8.67 7.84
C VAL A 302 -23.88 7.38 7.18
N ILE A 303 -24.80 7.49 6.24
CA ILE A 303 -25.28 6.35 5.46
C ILE A 303 -24.63 6.43 4.08
N VAL A 304 -24.01 5.33 3.67
CA VAL A 304 -23.40 5.14 2.34
C VAL A 304 -24.21 4.08 1.62
N SER A 305 -24.60 4.38 0.38
CA SER A 305 -25.29 3.41 -0.48
C SER A 305 -24.69 3.43 -1.88
N VAL A 306 -24.52 2.25 -2.45
CA VAL A 306 -23.98 2.05 -3.80
C VAL A 306 -24.84 1.02 -4.56
N ASN A 307 -24.90 1.21 -5.87
CA ASN A 307 -25.61 0.34 -6.81
C ASN A 307 -24.70 0.02 -7.99
N ASN A 308 -24.48 -1.25 -8.27
CA ASN A 308 -23.71 -1.70 -9.43
C ASN A 308 -24.60 -2.35 -10.51
N ASP A 309 -25.91 -2.15 -10.42
CA ASP A 309 -26.85 -2.59 -11.46
C ASP A 309 -26.81 -1.66 -12.69
N ASP A 310 -27.25 -2.17 -13.82
CA ASP A 310 -27.43 -1.40 -15.05
C ASP A 310 -28.66 -0.48 -14.99
N ALA A 311 -29.54 -0.66 -14.00
CA ALA A 311 -30.75 0.10 -13.79
C ALA A 311 -30.79 0.74 -12.38
N PRO A 312 -31.51 1.87 -12.23
CA PRO A 312 -31.81 2.42 -10.90
C PRO A 312 -32.56 1.41 -10.04
N ALA A 313 -32.24 1.38 -8.74
CA ALA A 313 -32.89 0.54 -7.75
C ALA A 313 -33.32 1.35 -6.53
N GLY A 314 -34.50 1.04 -6.01
CA GLY A 314 -34.95 1.57 -4.72
C GLY A 314 -34.26 0.82 -3.57
N MET A 315 -33.84 1.54 -2.54
CA MET A 315 -33.29 0.96 -1.31
C MET A 315 -34.17 1.38 -0.14
N HIS A 316 -34.60 0.40 0.65
CA HIS A 316 -35.29 0.62 1.91
C HIS A 316 -34.31 0.30 3.05
N LEU A 317 -33.91 1.31 3.78
CA LEU A 317 -32.96 1.19 4.88
C LEU A 317 -33.75 1.21 6.21
N ALA A 318 -33.50 0.22 7.05
CA ALA A 318 -34.18 0.08 8.35
C ALA A 318 -33.50 0.95 9.43
#